data_ae9e59cf23d4977aaab56b43d5b4b45d
#
_entry.id   ae9e59cf23d4977aaab56b43d5b4b45d
#
_cell.length_a   1.000
_cell.length_b   1.000
_cell.length_c   1.000
_cell.angle_alpha   90.00
_cell.angle_beta   90.00
_cell.angle_gamma   90.00
#
_symmetry.space_group_name_H-M   'P 1'
#
loop_
_entity.id
_entity.type
_entity.pdbx_description
1 polymer ?
#
loop_
_entity_poly.entity_id
_entity_poly.type
_entity_poly.pdbx_seq_one_letter_code
_entity_poly.pdbx_strand_id
1 'polypeptide(L)'
;LMVDNQIRPNKVNDEKIIDLFRTIEKELFLPEGKKRHAYVDCEIEIDNNRYYQSNMHIAQLLQAANISKLDNILHIGSLTGYVTLILSKLANNVVAIENDYDLYDIFTDNVKKFNMDNVLPINSDYKMGYEKGKPYNIIFIDSLVESIPNNLYNQLDNNNGRIITIEKINSILNRGMVIIKNDNNLYKDYIFDSFIQSKVDFEVKKSFQF
;
A
#
# COMPACT_ATOMS: atom_id res chain seq x y z
N LEU A 1 20.37 7.96 -7.76
CA LEU A 1 19.73 9.25 -8.07
C LEU A 1 18.37 9.42 -7.40
N MET A 2 17.39 8.52 -7.64
CA MET A 2 16.04 8.63 -7.03
C MET A 2 16.09 8.51 -5.50
N VAL A 3 16.80 7.54 -4.97
CA VAL A 3 16.99 7.33 -3.53
C VAL A 3 17.61 8.57 -2.87
N ASP A 4 18.69 9.11 -3.46
CA ASP A 4 19.44 10.20 -2.86
C ASP A 4 18.74 11.55 -2.98
N ASN A 5 17.90 11.73 -4.02
CA ASN A 5 17.22 12.99 -4.30
C ASN A 5 15.76 13.05 -3.82
N GLN A 6 15.09 11.91 -3.67
CA GLN A 6 13.67 11.85 -3.31
C GLN A 6 13.41 11.16 -1.96
N ILE A 7 14.08 10.04 -1.67
CA ILE A 7 13.78 9.23 -0.49
C ILE A 7 14.50 9.73 0.75
N ARG A 8 15.84 9.79 0.75
CA ARG A 8 16.65 10.23 1.89
C ARG A 8 16.32 11.65 2.36
N PRO A 9 16.16 12.67 1.49
CA PRO A 9 15.83 14.04 1.93
C PRO A 9 14.47 14.14 2.63
N ASN A 10 13.57 13.20 2.38
CA ASN A 10 12.23 13.12 2.97
C ASN A 10 12.15 12.24 4.22
N LYS A 11 13.25 12.18 4.99
CA LYS A 11 13.36 11.55 6.32
C LYS A 11 13.18 10.01 6.29
N VAL A 12 13.34 9.37 5.14
CA VAL A 12 13.44 7.91 5.08
C VAL A 12 14.90 7.53 5.33
N ASN A 13 15.15 6.85 6.44
CA ASN A 13 16.48 6.46 6.91
C ASN A 13 16.63 4.96 7.20
N ASP A 14 15.58 4.17 6.99
CA ASP A 14 15.66 2.71 7.07
C ASP A 14 16.44 2.17 5.86
N GLU A 15 17.67 1.71 6.10
CA GLU A 15 18.56 1.22 5.05
C GLU A 15 17.99 0.00 4.31
N LYS A 16 17.17 -0.85 4.95
CA LYS A 16 16.53 -2.00 4.29
C LYS A 16 15.54 -1.53 3.24
N ILE A 17 14.73 -0.52 3.56
CA ILE A 17 13.78 0.09 2.63
C ILE A 17 14.56 0.76 1.49
N ILE A 18 15.57 1.55 1.83
CA ILE A 18 16.42 2.26 0.84
C ILE A 18 17.06 1.27 -0.14
N ASP A 19 17.59 0.14 0.32
CA ASP A 19 18.22 -0.86 -0.53
C ASP A 19 17.20 -1.56 -1.45
N LEU A 20 15.97 -1.76 -0.99
CA LEU A 20 14.91 -2.30 -1.84
C LEU A 20 14.55 -1.35 -2.98
N PHE A 21 14.46 -0.04 -2.71
CA PHE A 21 14.24 0.96 -3.76
C PHE A 21 15.42 1.12 -4.74
N ARG A 22 16.63 0.72 -4.35
CA ARG A 22 17.81 0.69 -5.24
C ARG A 22 17.83 -0.53 -6.14
N THR A 23 17.37 -1.66 -5.62
CA THR A 23 17.55 -2.98 -6.26
C THR A 23 16.34 -3.46 -7.03
N ILE A 24 15.12 -3.01 -6.66
CA ILE A 24 13.90 -3.38 -7.37
C ILE A 24 13.60 -2.36 -8.46
N GLU A 25 13.64 -2.80 -9.69
CA GLU A 25 13.39 -1.99 -10.88
C GLU A 25 11.88 -1.78 -11.09
N LYS A 26 11.36 -0.61 -10.68
CA LYS A 26 9.93 -0.27 -10.75
C LYS A 26 9.39 -0.34 -12.18
N GLU A 27 10.20 0.00 -13.19
CA GLU A 27 9.82 -0.03 -14.61
C GLU A 27 9.38 -1.41 -15.09
N LEU A 28 9.82 -2.49 -14.43
CA LEU A 28 9.40 -3.86 -14.77
C LEU A 28 7.94 -4.17 -14.41
N PHE A 29 7.32 -3.31 -13.59
CA PHE A 29 5.93 -3.39 -13.15
C PHE A 29 5.02 -2.40 -13.87
N LEU A 30 5.57 -1.58 -14.76
CA LEU A 30 4.84 -0.54 -15.46
C LEU A 30 4.51 -0.94 -16.90
N PRO A 31 3.36 -0.47 -17.43
CA PRO A 31 3.09 -0.55 -18.86
C PRO A 31 4.20 0.11 -19.67
N GLU A 32 4.47 -0.39 -20.89
CA GLU A 32 5.61 0.04 -21.73
C GLU A 32 5.67 1.57 -21.88
N GLY A 33 4.54 2.23 -22.15
CA GLY A 33 4.47 3.69 -22.30
C GLY A 33 4.73 4.49 -21.03
N LYS A 34 4.75 3.85 -19.86
CA LYS A 34 4.93 4.50 -18.54
C LYS A 34 6.31 4.25 -17.93
N LYS A 35 7.10 3.34 -18.45
CA LYS A 35 8.41 2.94 -17.88
C LYS A 35 9.36 4.10 -17.63
N ARG A 36 9.41 5.07 -18.54
CA ARG A 36 10.24 6.29 -18.41
C ARG A 36 9.90 7.14 -17.18
N HIS A 37 8.73 6.98 -16.59
CA HIS A 37 8.27 7.73 -15.42
C HIS A 37 8.56 7.00 -14.09
N ALA A 38 9.11 5.79 -14.12
CA ALA A 38 9.30 4.94 -12.95
C ALA A 38 9.99 5.64 -11.77
N TYR A 39 10.90 6.57 -12.06
CA TYR A 39 11.75 7.26 -11.08
C TYR A 39 11.49 8.77 -10.99
N VAL A 40 10.42 9.25 -11.61
CA VAL A 40 9.96 10.64 -11.43
C VAL A 40 9.21 10.72 -10.10
N ASP A 41 9.33 11.85 -9.40
CA ASP A 41 8.61 12.08 -8.12
C ASP A 41 7.17 12.49 -8.38
N CYS A 42 6.40 11.58 -8.93
CA CYS A 42 4.97 11.72 -9.18
C CYS A 42 4.26 10.37 -9.10
N GLU A 43 2.95 10.43 -9.05
CA GLU A 43 2.09 9.26 -9.22
C GLU A 43 2.12 8.77 -10.66
N ILE A 44 1.99 7.46 -10.84
CA ILE A 44 1.98 6.84 -12.15
C ILE A 44 0.66 6.11 -12.34
N GLU A 45 -0.16 6.62 -13.25
CA GLU A 45 -1.37 5.92 -13.65
C GLU A 45 -1.03 4.61 -14.36
N ILE A 46 -1.63 3.54 -13.89
CA ILE A 46 -1.44 2.21 -14.45
C ILE A 46 -2.59 1.87 -15.39
N ASP A 47 -3.83 2.03 -14.90
CA ASP A 47 -5.06 1.82 -15.66
C ASP A 47 -6.27 2.41 -14.92
N ASN A 48 -7.29 2.90 -15.66
CA ASN A 48 -8.62 3.26 -15.12
C ASN A 48 -8.61 4.08 -13.82
N ASN A 49 -7.82 5.15 -13.76
CA ASN A 49 -7.61 5.97 -12.56
C ASN A 49 -6.98 5.21 -11.37
N ARG A 50 -6.27 4.12 -11.64
CA ARG A 50 -5.49 3.38 -10.66
C ARG A 50 -4.02 3.82 -10.78
N TYR A 51 -3.43 4.20 -9.65
CA TYR A 51 -2.12 4.85 -9.61
C TYR A 51 -1.17 4.17 -8.64
N TYR A 52 0.08 4.01 -9.05
CA TYR A 52 1.16 3.90 -8.06
C TYR A 52 1.43 5.28 -7.47
N GLN A 53 1.55 5.32 -6.16
CA GLN A 53 2.03 6.49 -5.43
C GLN A 53 3.46 6.86 -5.83
N SER A 54 3.89 8.09 -5.56
CA SER A 54 5.29 8.47 -5.72
C SER A 54 6.21 7.59 -4.87
N ASN A 55 7.42 7.36 -5.32
CA ASN A 55 8.39 6.52 -4.59
C ASN A 55 8.67 7.07 -3.19
N MET A 56 8.66 8.39 -3.03
CA MET A 56 8.82 9.06 -1.75
C MET A 56 7.69 8.69 -0.78
N HIS A 57 6.43 8.80 -1.19
CA HIS A 57 5.28 8.48 -0.34
C HIS A 57 5.23 6.98 0.01
N ILE A 58 5.51 6.10 -0.95
CA ILE A 58 5.58 4.65 -0.69
C ILE A 58 6.66 4.37 0.38
N ALA A 59 7.86 4.96 0.24
CA ALA A 59 8.94 4.75 1.19
C ALA A 59 8.61 5.27 2.60
N GLN A 60 7.95 6.43 2.70
CA GLN A 60 7.51 6.97 3.99
C GLN A 60 6.44 6.08 4.66
N LEU A 61 5.47 5.56 3.89
CA LEU A 61 4.46 4.61 4.40
C LEU A 61 5.11 3.30 4.87
N LEU A 62 6.04 2.75 4.10
CA LEU A 62 6.78 1.53 4.46
C LEU A 62 7.60 1.72 5.75
N GLN A 63 8.28 2.86 5.90
CA GLN A 63 9.03 3.18 7.11
C GLN A 63 8.11 3.33 8.33
N ALA A 64 6.97 4.01 8.18
CA ALA A 64 5.98 4.14 9.25
C ALA A 64 5.35 2.80 9.64
N ALA A 65 5.22 1.88 8.70
CA ALA A 65 4.73 0.53 8.95
C ALA A 65 5.65 -0.27 9.87
N ASN A 66 6.95 0.06 9.95
CA ASN A 66 7.96 -0.60 10.80
C ASN A 66 7.89 -2.14 10.70
N ILE A 67 8.00 -2.64 9.46
CA ILE A 67 7.76 -4.04 9.13
C ILE A 67 8.91 -4.91 9.63
N SER A 68 8.57 -6.04 10.24
CA SER A 68 9.50 -7.07 10.66
C SER A 68 9.32 -8.38 9.88
N LYS A 69 10.34 -9.25 9.93
CA LYS A 69 10.29 -10.60 9.33
C LYS A 69 9.30 -11.55 10.01
N LEU A 70 8.66 -11.14 11.09
CA LEU A 70 7.61 -11.90 11.77
C LEU A 70 6.20 -11.45 11.38
N ASP A 71 6.07 -10.32 10.70
CA ASP A 71 4.76 -9.75 10.38
C ASP A 71 4.06 -10.48 9.24
N ASN A 72 2.76 -10.73 9.43
CA ASN A 72 1.84 -11.13 8.39
C ASN A 72 1.07 -9.92 7.90
N ILE A 73 1.11 -9.66 6.61
CA ILE A 73 0.57 -8.44 5.99
C ILE A 73 -0.64 -8.77 5.11
N LEU A 74 -1.70 -7.98 5.24
CA LEU A 74 -2.73 -7.84 4.22
C LEU A 74 -2.42 -6.59 3.39
N HIS A 75 -2.09 -6.78 2.13
CA HIS A 75 -1.88 -5.70 1.17
C HIS A 75 -3.12 -5.53 0.30
N ILE A 76 -3.73 -4.36 0.33
CA ILE A 76 -4.94 -4.02 -0.44
C ILE A 76 -4.56 -3.02 -1.53
N GLY A 77 -4.87 -3.35 -2.79
CA GLY A 77 -4.52 -2.53 -3.95
C GLY A 77 -3.14 -2.87 -4.50
N SER A 78 -2.89 -4.15 -4.80
CA SER A 78 -1.57 -4.62 -5.25
C SER A 78 -1.17 -4.13 -6.64
N LEU A 79 -2.13 -3.65 -7.46
CA LEU A 79 -1.89 -3.25 -8.85
C LEU A 79 -1.14 -4.36 -9.60
N THR A 80 0.01 -4.06 -10.17
CA THR A 80 0.87 -5.03 -10.86
C THR A 80 1.94 -5.66 -9.96
N GLY A 81 1.96 -5.35 -8.64
CA GLY A 81 2.76 -6.05 -7.63
C GLY A 81 4.09 -5.41 -7.22
N TYR A 82 4.41 -4.18 -7.62
CA TYR A 82 5.66 -3.51 -7.23
C TYR A 82 5.79 -3.36 -5.70
N VAL A 83 4.78 -2.76 -5.06
CA VAL A 83 4.78 -2.58 -3.60
C VAL A 83 4.68 -3.93 -2.90
N THR A 84 3.91 -4.88 -3.46
CA THR A 84 3.83 -6.25 -2.94
C THR A 84 5.20 -6.93 -2.89
N LEU A 85 6.03 -6.77 -3.93
CA LEU A 85 7.40 -7.32 -3.92
C LEU A 85 8.24 -6.73 -2.79
N ILE A 86 8.16 -5.41 -2.56
CA ILE A 86 8.86 -4.77 -1.44
C ILE A 86 8.38 -5.34 -0.11
N LEU A 87 7.06 -5.41 0.10
CA LEU A 87 6.46 -5.98 1.32
C LEU A 87 6.90 -7.43 1.54
N SER A 88 6.96 -8.24 0.48
CA SER A 88 7.39 -9.65 0.55
C SER A 88 8.83 -9.81 1.01
N LYS A 89 9.70 -8.86 0.66
CA LYS A 89 11.10 -8.85 1.10
C LYS A 89 11.26 -8.39 2.56
N LEU A 90 10.27 -7.71 3.14
CA LEU A 90 10.33 -7.20 4.50
C LEU A 90 9.59 -8.09 5.51
N ALA A 91 8.52 -8.75 5.11
CA ALA A 91 7.59 -9.48 5.97
C ALA A 91 7.83 -11.00 6.00
N ASN A 92 7.06 -11.69 6.85
CA ASN A 92 6.93 -13.15 6.85
C ASN A 92 6.06 -13.62 5.69
N ASN A 93 4.79 -13.18 5.67
CA ASN A 93 3.82 -13.51 4.62
C ASN A 93 3.05 -12.26 4.19
N VAL A 94 2.62 -12.24 2.94
CA VAL A 94 1.77 -11.18 2.38
C VAL A 94 0.57 -11.83 1.68
N VAL A 95 -0.64 -11.52 2.14
CA VAL A 95 -1.86 -11.72 1.35
C VAL A 95 -2.11 -10.44 0.59
N ALA A 96 -2.17 -10.48 -0.73
CA ALA A 96 -2.28 -9.30 -1.56
C ALA A 96 -3.53 -9.34 -2.43
N ILE A 97 -4.39 -8.33 -2.27
CA ILE A 97 -5.69 -8.23 -2.96
C ILE A 97 -5.61 -7.23 -4.11
N GLU A 98 -6.07 -7.66 -5.27
CA GLU A 98 -6.40 -6.80 -6.40
C GLU A 98 -7.83 -7.09 -6.87
N ASN A 99 -8.67 -6.05 -6.98
CA ASN A 99 -10.06 -6.19 -7.35
C ASN A 99 -10.32 -6.05 -8.87
N ASP A 100 -9.39 -5.43 -9.59
CA ASP A 100 -9.43 -5.37 -11.05
C ASP A 100 -8.88 -6.68 -11.61
N TYR A 101 -9.64 -7.31 -12.51
CA TYR A 101 -9.28 -8.64 -13.03
C TYR A 101 -8.04 -8.60 -13.94
N ASP A 102 -7.94 -7.59 -14.79
CA ASP A 102 -6.82 -7.47 -15.73
C ASP A 102 -5.51 -7.15 -15.00
N LEU A 103 -5.57 -6.28 -13.99
CA LEU A 103 -4.42 -6.01 -13.12
C LEU A 103 -4.05 -7.24 -12.28
N TYR A 104 -5.04 -8.00 -11.79
CA TYR A 104 -4.79 -9.22 -11.04
C TYR A 104 -4.06 -10.28 -11.86
N ASP A 105 -4.41 -10.46 -13.14
CA ASP A 105 -3.71 -11.39 -14.02
C ASP A 105 -2.24 -10.98 -14.20
N ILE A 106 -1.97 -9.70 -14.47
CA ILE A 106 -0.61 -9.16 -14.56
C ILE A 106 0.13 -9.35 -13.21
N PHE A 107 -0.55 -9.09 -12.10
CA PHE A 107 0.02 -9.27 -10.76
C PHE A 107 0.41 -10.73 -10.50
N THR A 108 -0.46 -11.68 -10.80
CA THR A 108 -0.14 -13.11 -10.59
C THR A 108 1.03 -13.59 -11.42
N ASP A 109 1.16 -13.09 -12.64
CA ASP A 109 2.33 -13.37 -13.49
C ASP A 109 3.62 -12.76 -12.92
N ASN A 110 3.55 -11.55 -12.37
CA ASN A 110 4.67 -10.94 -11.68
C ASN A 110 5.04 -11.67 -10.38
N VAL A 111 4.06 -12.20 -9.62
CA VAL A 111 4.33 -13.04 -8.43
C VAL A 111 5.23 -14.22 -8.80
N LYS A 112 4.91 -14.91 -9.90
CA LYS A 112 5.74 -16.03 -10.42
C LYS A 112 7.09 -15.54 -10.93
N LYS A 113 7.10 -14.53 -11.79
CA LYS A 113 8.30 -13.98 -12.44
C LYS A 113 9.35 -13.51 -11.44
N PHE A 114 8.95 -12.89 -10.34
CA PHE A 114 9.85 -12.34 -9.32
C PHE A 114 10.04 -13.25 -8.10
N ASN A 115 9.57 -14.51 -8.17
CA ASN A 115 9.69 -15.52 -7.10
C ASN A 115 9.21 -14.97 -5.74
N MET A 116 7.98 -14.47 -5.70
CA MET A 116 7.37 -13.98 -4.47
C MET A 116 6.74 -15.17 -3.71
N ASP A 117 7.56 -16.09 -3.18
CA ASP A 117 7.12 -17.37 -2.62
C ASP A 117 6.26 -17.24 -1.36
N ASN A 118 6.34 -16.10 -0.67
CA ASN A 118 5.55 -15.79 0.53
C ASN A 118 4.36 -14.86 0.25
N VAL A 119 3.95 -14.73 -1.01
CA VAL A 119 2.80 -13.90 -1.42
C VAL A 119 1.64 -14.79 -1.87
N LEU A 120 0.46 -14.55 -1.29
CA LEU A 120 -0.80 -15.15 -1.73
C LEU A 120 -1.64 -14.09 -2.48
N PRO A 121 -1.71 -14.15 -3.81
CA PRO A 121 -2.55 -13.24 -4.60
C PRO A 121 -4.03 -13.63 -4.49
N ILE A 122 -4.89 -12.63 -4.29
CA ILE A 122 -6.35 -12.80 -4.17
C ILE A 122 -7.05 -11.78 -5.07
N ASN A 123 -7.97 -12.24 -5.93
CA ASN A 123 -8.91 -11.35 -6.61
C ASN A 123 -10.19 -11.27 -5.77
N SER A 124 -10.44 -10.11 -5.17
CA SER A 124 -11.59 -9.89 -4.29
C SER A 124 -11.88 -8.41 -4.11
N ASP A 125 -13.08 -8.08 -3.64
CA ASP A 125 -13.42 -6.72 -3.20
C ASP A 125 -12.52 -6.32 -2.01
N TYR A 126 -11.92 -5.15 -2.12
CA TYR A 126 -11.05 -4.57 -1.09
C TYR A 126 -11.69 -4.47 0.29
N LYS A 127 -13.01 -4.19 0.35
CA LYS A 127 -13.77 -4.07 1.60
C LYS A 127 -13.87 -5.37 2.37
N MET A 128 -13.74 -6.49 1.69
CA MET A 128 -13.85 -7.81 2.32
C MET A 128 -12.56 -8.18 3.07
N GLY A 129 -11.40 -7.66 2.64
CA GLY A 129 -10.14 -8.16 3.12
C GLY A 129 -9.98 -9.65 2.80
N TYR A 130 -9.30 -10.39 3.68
CA TYR A 130 -9.17 -11.84 3.56
C TYR A 130 -9.21 -12.53 4.92
N GLU A 131 -10.41 -12.88 5.36
CA GLU A 131 -10.71 -13.45 6.68
C GLU A 131 -9.92 -14.73 7.02
N LYS A 132 -9.59 -15.54 6.01
CA LYS A 132 -8.87 -16.80 6.22
C LYS A 132 -7.41 -16.61 6.65
N GLY A 133 -6.83 -15.44 6.41
CA GLY A 133 -5.44 -15.12 6.74
C GLY A 133 -5.26 -14.34 8.04
N LYS A 134 -6.35 -13.94 8.71
CA LYS A 134 -6.28 -13.15 9.95
C LYS A 134 -5.75 -13.97 11.15
N PRO A 135 -5.18 -13.32 12.19
CA PRO A 135 -4.96 -11.88 12.32
C PRO A 135 -3.75 -11.38 11.50
N TYR A 136 -3.85 -10.14 11.01
CA TYR A 136 -2.74 -9.48 10.35
C TYR A 136 -2.04 -8.50 11.29
N ASN A 137 -0.72 -8.52 11.31
CA ASN A 137 0.06 -7.52 12.04
C ASN A 137 -0.01 -6.15 11.36
N ILE A 138 -0.10 -6.16 10.01
CA ILE A 138 -0.21 -4.95 9.21
C ILE A 138 -1.27 -5.14 8.14
N ILE A 139 -2.13 -4.12 7.98
CA ILE A 139 -2.97 -3.94 6.79
C ILE A 139 -2.43 -2.72 6.06
N PHE A 140 -1.81 -2.95 4.91
CA PHE A 140 -1.26 -1.90 4.06
C PHE A 140 -2.22 -1.63 2.91
N ILE A 141 -2.88 -0.47 2.92
CA ILE A 141 -3.86 -0.08 1.90
C ILE A 141 -3.18 0.92 0.95
N ASP A 142 -2.80 0.43 -0.22
CA ASP A 142 -2.10 1.22 -1.25
C ASP A 142 -3.11 1.96 -2.13
N SER A 143 -3.94 2.77 -1.49
CA SER A 143 -4.92 3.63 -2.15
C SER A 143 -5.31 4.80 -1.25
N LEU A 144 -6.06 5.76 -1.83
CA LEU A 144 -6.65 6.86 -1.10
C LEU A 144 -7.98 6.41 -0.48
N VAL A 145 -8.17 6.65 0.83
CA VAL A 145 -9.37 6.25 1.56
C VAL A 145 -10.08 7.45 2.20
N GLU A 146 -11.40 7.45 2.24
CA GLU A 146 -12.21 8.38 3.07
C GLU A 146 -12.57 7.75 4.42
N SER A 147 -12.74 6.43 4.43
CA SER A 147 -13.03 5.67 5.65
C SER A 147 -12.49 4.25 5.50
N ILE A 148 -12.22 3.60 6.62
CA ILE A 148 -11.79 2.20 6.63
C ILE A 148 -12.96 1.34 7.14
N PRO A 149 -13.38 0.31 6.37
CA PRO A 149 -14.45 -0.58 6.79
C PRO A 149 -14.14 -1.30 8.10
N ASN A 150 -15.13 -1.42 8.99
CA ASN A 150 -14.97 -2.14 10.27
C ASN A 150 -14.48 -3.57 10.11
N ASN A 151 -14.84 -4.21 9.02
CA ASN A 151 -14.37 -5.55 8.69
C ASN A 151 -12.84 -5.66 8.62
N LEU A 152 -12.13 -4.63 8.17
CA LEU A 152 -10.68 -4.63 8.14
C LEU A 152 -10.08 -4.49 9.55
N TYR A 153 -10.68 -3.68 10.42
CA TYR A 153 -10.25 -3.61 11.83
C TYR A 153 -10.42 -4.96 12.57
N ASN A 154 -11.44 -5.76 12.18
CA ASN A 154 -11.68 -7.08 12.75
C ASN A 154 -10.65 -8.14 12.28
N GLN A 155 -9.93 -7.87 11.19
CA GLN A 155 -8.88 -8.73 10.67
C GLN A 155 -7.49 -8.33 11.19
N LEU A 156 -7.38 -7.18 11.84
CA LEU A 156 -6.15 -6.66 12.41
C LEU A 156 -5.85 -7.32 13.76
N ASP A 157 -4.57 -7.59 14.03
CA ASP A 157 -4.11 -8.05 15.33
C ASP A 157 -4.48 -7.06 16.44
N ASN A 158 -4.91 -7.57 17.58
CA ASN A 158 -5.29 -6.74 18.74
C ASN A 158 -4.08 -6.19 19.50
N ASN A 159 -2.90 -6.74 19.27
CA ASN A 159 -1.67 -6.33 19.93
C ASN A 159 -0.73 -5.63 18.93
N ASN A 160 -0.77 -4.31 18.92
CA ASN A 160 0.02 -3.46 18.01
C ASN A 160 -0.22 -3.73 16.51
N GLY A 161 -1.41 -4.22 16.13
CA GLY A 161 -1.81 -4.29 14.73
C GLY A 161 -1.85 -2.89 14.11
N ARG A 162 -1.35 -2.72 12.88
CA ARG A 162 -1.21 -1.40 12.23
C ARG A 162 -1.92 -1.36 10.90
N ILE A 163 -2.68 -0.29 10.65
CA ILE A 163 -3.18 0.05 9.31
C ILE A 163 -2.37 1.22 8.78
N ILE A 164 -1.86 1.09 7.57
CA ILE A 164 -1.06 2.10 6.88
C ILE A 164 -1.76 2.46 5.58
N THR A 165 -2.02 3.75 5.36
CA THR A 165 -2.69 4.23 4.14
C THR A 165 -2.57 5.74 3.97
N ILE A 166 -3.24 6.29 2.95
CA ILE A 166 -3.42 7.73 2.74
C ILE A 166 -4.91 8.07 2.90
N GLU A 167 -5.23 8.93 3.86
CA GLU A 167 -6.58 9.40 4.13
C GLU A 167 -6.88 10.68 3.35
N LYS A 168 -8.03 10.73 2.71
CA LYS A 168 -8.55 11.96 2.10
C LYS A 168 -9.15 12.85 3.19
N ILE A 169 -8.54 13.99 3.43
CA ILE A 169 -9.00 14.95 4.43
C ILE A 169 -10.06 15.90 3.84
N ASN A 170 -9.82 16.38 2.61
CA ASN A 170 -10.77 17.24 1.89
C ASN A 170 -10.52 17.14 0.37
N SER A 171 -11.07 18.07 -0.41
CA SER A 171 -10.93 18.07 -1.87
C SER A 171 -9.50 18.30 -2.39
N ILE A 172 -8.60 18.79 -1.56
CA ILE A 172 -7.22 19.15 -1.93
C ILE A 172 -6.21 18.35 -1.13
N LEU A 173 -6.40 18.25 0.19
CA LEU A 173 -5.44 17.68 1.12
C LEU A 173 -5.76 16.21 1.43
N ASN A 174 -4.73 15.38 1.34
CA ASN A 174 -4.72 14.02 1.86
C ASN A 174 -3.55 13.87 2.85
N ARG A 175 -3.60 12.84 3.69
CA ARG A 175 -2.53 12.57 4.67
C ARG A 175 -2.17 11.10 4.71
N GLY A 176 -0.88 10.82 4.59
CA GLY A 176 -0.34 9.52 4.98
C GLY A 176 -0.58 9.31 6.46
N MET A 177 -1.13 8.15 6.83
CA MET A 177 -1.48 7.86 8.22
C MET A 177 -1.11 6.45 8.64
N VAL A 178 -0.87 6.30 9.94
CA VAL A 178 -0.82 5.03 10.65
C VAL A 178 -1.91 4.98 11.71
N ILE A 179 -2.63 3.85 11.77
CA ILE A 179 -3.56 3.55 12.86
C ILE A 179 -3.00 2.33 13.59
N ILE A 180 -2.80 2.44 14.90
CA ILE A 180 -2.33 1.36 15.75
C ILE A 180 -3.50 0.87 16.60
N LYS A 181 -3.72 -0.45 16.60
CA LYS A 181 -4.75 -1.11 17.41
C LYS A 181 -4.10 -1.78 18.61
N ASN A 182 -4.57 -1.41 19.81
CA ASN A 182 -4.26 -2.10 21.05
C ASN A 182 -5.56 -2.45 21.76
N ASP A 183 -5.90 -3.72 21.78
CA ASP A 183 -7.21 -4.23 22.20
C ASP A 183 -8.36 -3.51 21.48
N ASN A 184 -9.18 -2.76 22.20
CA ASN A 184 -10.30 -2.00 21.65
C ASN A 184 -9.95 -0.53 21.33
N ASN A 185 -8.70 -0.11 21.57
CA ASN A 185 -8.29 1.27 21.35
C ASN A 185 -7.60 1.41 19.99
N LEU A 186 -7.93 2.49 19.29
CA LEU A 186 -7.32 2.88 18.03
C LEU A 186 -6.59 4.21 18.21
N TYR A 187 -5.31 4.23 17.86
CA TYR A 187 -4.47 5.42 17.91
C TYR A 187 -4.10 5.79 16.48
N LYS A 188 -4.48 7.00 16.05
CA LYS A 188 -4.19 7.51 14.71
C LYS A 188 -3.09 8.57 14.79
N ASP A 189 -2.12 8.48 13.89
CA ASP A 189 -1.10 9.49 13.68
C ASP A 189 -0.90 9.75 12.18
N TYR A 190 -0.47 10.98 11.85
CA TYR A 190 -0.22 11.41 10.47
C TYR A 190 1.27 11.48 10.19
N ILE A 191 1.65 11.02 9.00
CA ILE A 191 3.04 10.86 8.58
C ILE A 191 3.50 12.02 7.71
N PHE A 192 2.67 12.40 6.71
CA PHE A 192 2.95 13.44 5.74
C PHE A 192 1.66 13.99 5.13
N ASP A 193 1.72 15.19 4.59
CA ASP A 193 0.67 15.77 3.75
C ASP A 193 0.89 15.40 2.27
N SER A 194 -0.20 15.15 1.55
CA SER A 194 -0.19 14.80 0.13
C SER A 194 -1.32 15.50 -0.60
N PHE A 195 -1.12 15.77 -1.90
CA PHE A 195 -2.07 16.48 -2.76
C PHE A 195 -2.47 15.64 -3.98
N ILE A 196 -2.41 14.32 -3.85
CA ILE A 196 -2.71 13.37 -4.91
C ILE A 196 -4.17 13.42 -5.34
N GLN A 197 -4.41 13.17 -6.63
CA GLN A 197 -5.73 13.17 -7.28
C GLN A 197 -6.12 11.75 -7.75
N SER A 198 -5.84 10.73 -6.94
CA SER A 198 -6.19 9.36 -7.29
C SER A 198 -7.62 9.00 -6.88
N LYS A 199 -8.12 7.89 -7.42
CA LYS A 199 -9.41 7.32 -7.05
C LYS A 199 -9.45 6.99 -5.56
N VAL A 200 -10.59 7.28 -4.94
CA VAL A 200 -10.88 6.89 -3.56
C VAL A 200 -11.55 5.52 -3.56
N ASP A 201 -10.96 4.54 -2.90
CA ASP A 201 -11.49 3.17 -2.91
C ASP A 201 -12.51 2.89 -1.80
N PHE A 202 -12.46 3.60 -0.68
CA PHE A 202 -13.40 3.44 0.43
C PHE A 202 -14.15 4.76 0.68
N GLU A 203 -15.05 5.10 -0.24
CA GLU A 203 -15.87 6.32 -0.14
C GLU A 203 -16.93 6.19 0.95
N VAL A 204 -17.15 7.27 1.68
CA VAL A 204 -18.32 7.42 2.54
C VAL A 204 -19.54 7.72 1.65
N LYS A 205 -20.50 6.81 1.60
CA LYS A 205 -21.78 7.10 0.94
C LYS A 205 -22.43 8.26 1.68
N LYS A 206 -22.48 9.44 1.05
CA LYS A 206 -23.27 10.57 1.55
C LYS A 206 -24.73 10.15 1.51
N SER A 207 -25.32 9.83 2.67
CA SER A 207 -26.77 9.75 2.78
C SER A 207 -27.33 11.16 2.61
N PHE A 208 -28.07 11.41 1.55
CA PHE A 208 -28.89 12.62 1.46
C PHE A 208 -29.94 12.52 2.57
N GLN A 209 -29.80 13.32 3.61
CA GLN A 209 -30.90 13.63 4.52
C GLN A 209 -31.69 14.74 3.85
N PHE A 210 -32.94 14.44 3.45
CA PHE A 210 -33.93 15.43 3.04
C PHE A 210 -34.54 16.08 4.27
#